data_34eae7729bb994e2e0e227278e6a9770
#
_entry.id   34eae7729bb994e2e0e227278e6a9770
#
_cell.length_a   1.000
_cell.length_b   1.000
_cell.length_c   1.000
_cell.angle_alpha   90.00
_cell.angle_beta   90.00
_cell.angle_gamma   90.00
#
_symmetry.space_group_name_H-M   'P 1'
#
loop_
_entity.id
_entity.type
_entity.pdbx_description
1 polymer ?
#
loop_
_entity_poly.entity_id
_entity_poly.type
_entity_poly.pdbx_seq_one_letter_code
_entity_poly.pdbx_strand_id
1 'polypeptide(L)'
;MAGRTTIEWVPHPELSAAHAAYVVATRTPCNDKKIEQLLVQPVTEVNNRLFASAVDVSQFWQHYLLQIMSDVSMEKACGLALLSAGENELQVDQTTKAIVNRLGDARLAFLHRYPKLSEQLELRARPLKERWETFGPGLLNQVGKQIWRDNPPDEWWMKHVTAAMVQPMRGGDGGCDAASSRLWLEAVLTDVEPGVPEVLRVAWLVTSMAIDSYARETSNDLSLMLPWSLVSVPLVLNAGRELELVRGEQLPVSEAMQLWHFGDAEIAETVSQWWTNQTDSTAPMPARLKQLDEMLPPRVSGLSAEDAI
;
A
#
# COMPACT_ATOMS: atom_id res chain seq x y z
N MET A 1 7.04 -10.37 25.70
CA MET A 1 7.61 -9.12 25.12
C MET A 1 7.13 -9.09 23.67
N ALA A 2 6.33 -8.09 23.29
CA ALA A 2 5.91 -7.94 21.90
C ALA A 2 7.14 -7.88 20.99
N GLY A 3 7.21 -8.72 19.97
CA GLY A 3 8.35 -8.77 19.05
C GLY A 3 8.55 -7.40 18.40
N ARG A 4 9.77 -6.90 18.46
CA ARG A 4 10.12 -5.59 17.88
C ARG A 4 10.30 -5.77 16.37
N THR A 5 9.39 -5.23 15.56
CA THR A 5 9.57 -5.10 14.11
C THR A 5 10.71 -4.12 13.83
N THR A 6 11.73 -4.58 13.13
CA THR A 6 12.83 -3.73 12.65
C THR A 6 12.57 -3.37 11.20
N ILE A 7 12.63 -2.08 10.86
CA ILE A 7 12.48 -1.60 9.49
C ILE A 7 13.84 -1.18 8.93
N GLU A 8 14.22 -1.76 7.81
CA GLU A 8 15.33 -1.30 6.97
C GLU A 8 14.79 -0.31 5.93
N TRP A 9 15.30 0.92 5.94
CA TRP A 9 14.85 2.00 5.06
C TRP A 9 15.79 2.11 3.86
N VAL A 10 15.27 1.85 2.66
CA VAL A 10 16.06 1.77 1.43
C VAL A 10 15.55 2.77 0.39
N PRO A 11 16.39 3.72 -0.08
CA PRO A 11 16.06 4.52 -1.25
C PRO A 11 15.87 3.63 -2.48
N HIS A 12 14.77 3.79 -3.22
CA HIS A 12 14.48 2.93 -4.36
C HIS A 12 14.15 3.72 -5.62
N PRO A 13 15.16 4.20 -6.39
CA PRO A 13 14.96 4.99 -7.61
C PRO A 13 14.19 4.27 -8.72
N GLU A 14 14.42 2.96 -8.89
CA GLU A 14 13.74 2.16 -9.90
C GLU A 14 12.24 2.06 -9.61
N LEU A 15 11.89 1.76 -8.36
CA LEU A 15 10.49 1.75 -7.93
C LEU A 15 9.86 3.15 -8.02
N SER A 16 10.64 4.21 -7.75
CA SER A 16 10.16 5.59 -7.92
C SER A 16 9.76 5.88 -9.36
N ALA A 17 10.55 5.40 -10.33
CA ALA A 17 10.22 5.54 -11.75
C ALA A 17 8.97 4.74 -12.14
N ALA A 18 8.85 3.50 -11.65
CA ALA A 18 7.69 2.66 -11.88
C ALA A 18 6.42 3.26 -11.23
N HIS A 19 6.54 3.78 -10.00
CA HIS A 19 5.46 4.45 -9.30
C HIS A 19 5.00 5.73 -10.03
N ALA A 20 5.92 6.55 -10.52
CA ALA A 20 5.57 7.73 -11.32
C ALA A 20 4.81 7.33 -12.60
N ALA A 21 5.22 6.26 -13.27
CA ALA A 21 4.51 5.74 -14.43
C ALA A 21 3.10 5.22 -14.06
N TYR A 22 2.96 4.52 -12.94
CA TYR A 22 1.66 4.07 -12.40
C TYR A 22 0.72 5.26 -12.13
N VAL A 23 1.19 6.32 -11.46
CA VAL A 23 0.39 7.51 -11.16
C VAL A 23 -0.15 8.15 -12.45
N VAL A 24 0.69 8.25 -13.49
CA VAL A 24 0.27 8.76 -14.80
C VAL A 24 -0.69 7.79 -15.51
N ALA A 25 -0.43 6.48 -15.42
CA ALA A 25 -1.25 5.43 -16.05
C ALA A 25 -2.70 5.42 -15.53
N THR A 26 -2.87 5.64 -14.23
CA THR A 26 -4.16 5.68 -13.55
C THR A 26 -4.85 7.04 -13.62
N ARG A 27 -4.23 8.02 -14.29
CA ARG A 27 -4.75 9.39 -14.45
C ARG A 27 -5.02 10.09 -13.11
N THR A 28 -4.29 9.72 -12.08
CA THR A 28 -4.36 10.40 -10.79
C THR A 28 -3.56 11.71 -10.83
N PRO A 29 -3.93 12.73 -10.05
CA PRO A 29 -3.20 13.99 -10.00
C PRO A 29 -1.74 13.77 -9.59
N CYS A 30 -0.81 14.29 -10.38
CA CYS A 30 0.61 14.23 -10.12
C CYS A 30 1.14 15.57 -9.60
N ASN A 31 1.95 15.55 -8.54
CA ASN A 31 2.52 16.74 -7.92
C ASN A 31 3.61 17.42 -8.77
N ASP A 32 4.35 16.66 -9.61
CA ASP A 32 5.30 17.21 -10.58
C ASP A 32 4.72 17.19 -12.00
N LYS A 33 4.14 18.32 -12.42
CA LYS A 33 3.53 18.47 -13.75
C LYS A 33 4.53 18.31 -14.90
N LYS A 34 5.82 18.54 -14.68
CA LYS A 34 6.84 18.36 -15.72
C LYS A 34 7.12 16.90 -15.97
N ILE A 35 7.22 16.10 -14.87
CA ILE A 35 7.39 14.65 -15.03
C ILE A 35 6.14 14.02 -15.62
N GLU A 36 4.94 14.44 -15.20
CA GLU A 36 3.68 13.99 -15.79
C GLU A 36 3.69 14.15 -17.31
N GLN A 37 4.04 15.33 -17.82
CA GLN A 37 4.13 15.61 -19.26
C GLN A 37 5.13 14.70 -19.99
N LEU A 38 6.28 14.40 -19.37
CA LEU A 38 7.29 13.53 -19.96
C LEU A 38 6.84 12.06 -20.01
N LEU A 39 6.03 11.62 -19.05
CA LEU A 39 5.59 10.25 -18.93
C LEU A 39 4.31 9.93 -19.71
N VAL A 40 3.49 10.94 -20.05
CA VAL A 40 2.18 10.72 -20.71
C VAL A 40 2.32 9.87 -21.97
N GLN A 41 3.26 10.18 -22.86
CA GLN A 41 3.39 9.45 -24.13
C GLN A 41 3.79 7.98 -23.92
N PRO A 42 4.93 7.64 -23.28
CA PRO A 42 5.33 6.24 -23.12
C PRO A 42 4.32 5.43 -22.31
N VAL A 43 3.72 6.01 -21.26
CA VAL A 43 2.72 5.34 -20.44
C VAL A 43 1.42 5.07 -21.20
N THR A 44 0.96 6.03 -22.01
CA THR A 44 -0.22 5.83 -22.88
C THR A 44 0.02 4.70 -23.88
N GLU A 45 1.23 4.59 -24.44
CA GLU A 45 1.57 3.51 -25.35
C GLU A 45 1.58 2.14 -24.63
N VAL A 46 2.03 2.06 -23.38
CA VAL A 46 1.92 0.85 -22.53
C VAL A 46 0.44 0.50 -22.34
N ASN A 47 -0.37 1.43 -21.83
CA ASN A 47 -1.80 1.19 -21.58
C ASN A 47 -2.54 0.74 -22.84
N ASN A 48 -2.27 1.36 -24.00
CA ASN A 48 -2.88 0.95 -25.26
C ASN A 48 -2.53 -0.49 -25.64
N ARG A 49 -1.31 -0.96 -25.35
CA ARG A 49 -0.90 -2.35 -25.57
C ARG A 49 -1.60 -3.32 -24.63
N LEU A 50 -1.70 -2.96 -23.34
CA LEU A 50 -2.44 -3.74 -22.35
C LEU A 50 -3.91 -3.89 -22.74
N PHE A 51 -4.56 -2.81 -23.14
CA PHE A 51 -5.95 -2.85 -23.65
C PHE A 51 -6.09 -3.72 -24.90
N ALA A 52 -5.14 -3.65 -25.84
CA ALA A 52 -5.16 -4.46 -27.05
C ALA A 52 -5.01 -5.97 -26.77
N SER A 53 -4.34 -6.32 -25.68
CA SER A 53 -4.19 -7.69 -25.18
C SER A 53 -5.31 -8.14 -24.23
N ALA A 54 -6.32 -7.30 -23.99
CA ALA A 54 -7.39 -7.54 -23.03
C ALA A 54 -6.90 -7.81 -21.58
N VAL A 55 -5.74 -7.25 -21.23
CA VAL A 55 -5.14 -7.34 -19.89
C VAL A 55 -5.76 -6.29 -18.97
N ASP A 56 -5.99 -6.63 -17.70
CA ASP A 56 -6.41 -5.66 -16.70
C ASP A 56 -5.27 -4.67 -16.41
N VAL A 57 -5.49 -3.42 -16.79
CA VAL A 57 -4.48 -2.35 -16.68
C VAL A 57 -4.15 -2.04 -15.22
N SER A 58 -5.16 -2.03 -14.34
CA SER A 58 -4.96 -1.73 -12.93
C SER A 58 -4.12 -2.82 -12.25
N GLN A 59 -4.52 -4.07 -12.43
CA GLN A 59 -3.78 -5.23 -11.92
C GLN A 59 -2.36 -5.30 -12.48
N PHE A 60 -2.17 -5.04 -13.79
CA PHE A 60 -0.83 -4.99 -14.35
C PHE A 60 0.08 -4.01 -13.59
N TRP A 61 -0.35 -2.78 -13.41
CA TRP A 61 0.49 -1.76 -12.77
C TRP A 61 0.75 -2.07 -11.29
N GLN A 62 -0.23 -2.59 -10.56
CA GLN A 62 -0.06 -3.01 -9.17
C GLN A 62 0.98 -4.13 -9.06
N HIS A 63 0.82 -5.20 -9.83
CA HIS A 63 1.78 -6.31 -9.83
C HIS A 63 3.16 -5.88 -10.33
N TYR A 64 3.23 -4.97 -11.32
CA TYR A 64 4.51 -4.44 -11.79
C TYR A 64 5.27 -3.71 -10.68
N LEU A 65 4.59 -2.87 -9.88
CA LEU A 65 5.20 -2.21 -8.73
C LEU A 65 5.75 -3.22 -7.71
N LEU A 66 4.98 -4.26 -7.37
CA LEU A 66 5.41 -5.30 -6.43
C LEU A 66 6.66 -6.05 -6.93
N GLN A 67 6.72 -6.37 -8.22
CA GLN A 67 7.89 -7.03 -8.80
C GLN A 67 9.13 -6.12 -8.80
N ILE A 68 8.99 -4.84 -9.15
CA ILE A 68 10.09 -3.87 -9.09
C ILE A 68 10.56 -3.65 -7.64
N MET A 69 9.65 -3.59 -6.67
CA MET A 69 9.97 -3.50 -5.25
C MET A 69 10.83 -4.69 -4.78
N SER A 70 10.67 -5.85 -5.41
CA SER A 70 11.42 -7.07 -5.11
C SER A 70 12.74 -7.18 -5.90
N ASP A 71 13.25 -6.08 -6.48
CA ASP A 71 14.49 -6.00 -7.25
C ASP A 71 14.53 -6.95 -8.47
N VAL A 72 13.37 -7.29 -9.00
CA VAL A 72 13.25 -8.08 -10.23
C VAL A 72 13.58 -7.20 -11.44
N SER A 73 14.28 -7.73 -12.43
CA SER A 73 14.59 -6.97 -13.65
C SER A 73 13.30 -6.50 -14.35
N MET A 74 13.32 -5.32 -14.96
CA MET A 74 12.16 -4.71 -15.60
C MET A 74 11.45 -5.64 -16.60
N GLU A 75 12.21 -6.39 -17.40
CA GLU A 75 11.64 -7.34 -18.37
C GLU A 75 10.91 -8.49 -17.65
N LYS A 76 11.54 -9.10 -16.65
CA LYS A 76 10.93 -10.18 -15.86
C LYS A 76 9.73 -9.66 -15.05
N ALA A 77 9.85 -8.47 -14.44
CA ALA A 77 8.75 -7.82 -13.71
C ALA A 77 7.54 -7.59 -14.61
N CYS A 78 7.77 -7.10 -15.83
CA CYS A 78 6.73 -6.91 -16.84
C CYS A 78 6.03 -8.23 -17.20
N GLY A 79 6.78 -9.29 -17.48
CA GLY A 79 6.20 -10.60 -17.81
C GLY A 79 5.37 -11.19 -16.67
N LEU A 80 5.87 -11.12 -15.43
CA LEU A 80 5.13 -11.59 -14.24
C LEU A 80 3.85 -10.77 -14.01
N ALA A 81 3.93 -9.45 -14.17
CA ALA A 81 2.77 -8.57 -14.02
C ALA A 81 1.70 -8.84 -15.08
N LEU A 82 2.11 -9.11 -16.33
CA LEU A 82 1.19 -9.49 -17.41
C LEU A 82 0.45 -10.80 -17.09
N LEU A 83 1.16 -11.82 -16.63
CA LEU A 83 0.55 -13.10 -16.24
C LEU A 83 -0.45 -12.92 -15.11
N SER A 84 -0.08 -12.16 -14.07
CA SER A 84 -0.96 -11.87 -12.94
C SER A 84 -2.20 -11.05 -13.35
N ALA A 85 -2.08 -10.22 -14.38
CA ALA A 85 -3.18 -9.41 -14.91
C ALA A 85 -4.00 -10.09 -16.01
N GLY A 86 -3.80 -11.40 -16.23
CA GLY A 86 -4.63 -12.22 -17.11
C GLY A 86 -4.11 -12.41 -18.55
N GLU A 87 -2.86 -12.02 -18.84
CA GLU A 87 -2.27 -12.31 -20.16
C GLU A 87 -2.08 -13.82 -20.35
N ASN A 88 -2.27 -14.26 -21.59
CA ASN A 88 -2.05 -15.65 -21.95
C ASN A 88 -0.55 -16.01 -21.94
N GLU A 89 -0.19 -17.13 -21.31
CA GLU A 89 1.21 -17.62 -21.23
C GLU A 89 1.91 -17.71 -22.59
N LEU A 90 1.17 -18.04 -23.67
CA LEU A 90 1.72 -18.13 -25.02
C LEU A 90 2.01 -16.77 -25.66
N GLN A 91 1.42 -15.69 -25.15
CA GLN A 91 1.55 -14.34 -25.69
C GLN A 91 2.40 -13.42 -24.81
N VAL A 92 2.63 -13.78 -23.54
CA VAL A 92 3.33 -12.93 -22.57
C VAL A 92 4.68 -12.41 -23.07
N ASP A 93 5.49 -13.24 -23.72
CA ASP A 93 6.80 -12.83 -24.23
C ASP A 93 6.68 -11.78 -25.34
N GLN A 94 5.69 -11.92 -26.22
CA GLN A 94 5.44 -10.97 -27.30
C GLN A 94 4.95 -9.63 -26.72
N THR A 95 3.98 -9.67 -25.80
CA THR A 95 3.45 -8.48 -25.14
C THR A 95 4.51 -7.80 -24.31
N THR A 96 5.33 -8.54 -23.54
CA THR A 96 6.48 -8.02 -22.79
C THR A 96 7.44 -7.23 -23.69
N LYS A 97 7.85 -7.81 -24.83
CA LYS A 97 8.72 -7.14 -25.79
C LYS A 97 8.11 -5.88 -26.39
N ALA A 98 6.79 -5.87 -26.55
CA ALA A 98 6.08 -4.71 -27.09
C ALA A 98 6.02 -3.52 -26.15
N ILE A 99 6.02 -3.74 -24.81
CA ILE A 99 5.86 -2.68 -23.81
C ILE A 99 7.14 -2.34 -23.03
N VAL A 100 8.08 -3.29 -22.89
CA VAL A 100 9.30 -3.09 -22.07
C VAL A 100 10.13 -1.89 -22.52
N ASN A 101 10.22 -1.63 -23.83
CA ASN A 101 10.94 -0.46 -24.35
C ASN A 101 10.27 0.86 -23.91
N ARG A 102 8.94 0.90 -23.84
CA ARG A 102 8.19 2.08 -23.39
C ARG A 102 8.30 2.28 -21.89
N LEU A 103 8.31 1.20 -21.11
CA LEU A 103 8.65 1.26 -19.70
C LEU A 103 10.08 1.79 -19.49
N GLY A 104 11.03 1.37 -20.34
CA GLY A 104 12.40 1.87 -20.37
C GLY A 104 12.48 3.37 -20.69
N ASP A 105 11.72 3.85 -21.69
CA ASP A 105 11.64 5.27 -22.04
C ASP A 105 11.10 6.10 -20.85
N ALA A 106 10.02 5.64 -20.21
CA ALA A 106 9.46 6.28 -19.02
C ALA A 106 10.46 6.33 -17.86
N ARG A 107 11.13 5.22 -17.59
CA ARG A 107 12.18 5.12 -16.57
C ARG A 107 13.32 6.11 -16.84
N LEU A 108 13.85 6.16 -18.06
CA LEU A 108 14.95 7.07 -18.42
C LEU A 108 14.54 8.53 -18.29
N ALA A 109 13.34 8.90 -18.74
CA ALA A 109 12.81 10.25 -18.59
C ALA A 109 12.72 10.66 -17.11
N PHE A 110 12.24 9.76 -16.26
CA PHE A 110 12.14 9.97 -14.82
C PHE A 110 13.52 10.15 -14.17
N LEU A 111 14.46 9.23 -14.40
CA LEU A 111 15.79 9.27 -13.78
C LEU A 111 16.60 10.48 -14.27
N HIS A 112 16.42 10.91 -15.52
CA HIS A 112 17.03 12.14 -16.02
C HIS A 112 16.52 13.38 -15.28
N ARG A 113 15.26 13.41 -14.90
CA ARG A 113 14.65 14.50 -14.11
C ARG A 113 15.17 14.54 -12.67
N TYR A 114 15.51 13.38 -12.09
CA TYR A 114 15.96 13.23 -10.70
C TYR A 114 17.35 12.55 -10.61
N PRO A 115 18.44 13.20 -11.06
CA PRO A 115 19.75 12.55 -11.17
C PRO A 115 20.41 12.19 -9.82
N LYS A 116 19.96 12.79 -8.71
CA LYS A 116 20.46 12.55 -7.35
C LYS A 116 19.38 11.95 -6.44
N LEU A 117 18.49 11.15 -7.03
CA LEU A 117 17.30 10.70 -6.32
C LEU A 117 17.63 9.87 -5.07
N SER A 118 18.59 8.95 -5.13
CA SER A 118 18.96 8.13 -3.97
C SER A 118 19.36 8.98 -2.75
N GLU A 119 20.22 9.97 -2.95
CA GLU A 119 20.65 10.88 -1.89
C GLU A 119 19.46 11.69 -1.32
N GLN A 120 18.57 12.14 -2.21
CA GLN A 120 17.38 12.90 -1.82
C GLN A 120 16.39 12.05 -1.03
N LEU A 121 16.16 10.80 -1.45
CA LEU A 121 15.27 9.88 -0.74
C LEU A 121 15.80 9.51 0.65
N GLU A 122 17.11 9.29 0.76
CA GLU A 122 17.75 9.03 2.06
C GLU A 122 17.55 10.20 3.04
N LEU A 123 17.73 11.44 2.56
CA LEU A 123 17.50 12.62 3.39
C LEU A 123 16.03 12.79 3.78
N ARG A 124 15.12 12.56 2.84
CA ARG A 124 13.67 12.69 3.07
C ARG A 124 13.12 11.62 4.02
N ALA A 125 13.70 10.42 4.02
CA ALA A 125 13.27 9.34 4.88
C ALA A 125 13.61 9.57 6.37
N ARG A 126 14.61 10.40 6.70
CA ARG A 126 15.11 10.58 8.07
C ARG A 126 14.02 10.98 9.08
N PRO A 127 13.18 12.00 8.84
CA PRO A 127 12.17 12.39 9.80
C PRO A 127 11.16 11.27 10.10
N LEU A 128 10.76 10.54 9.06
CA LEU A 128 9.82 9.42 9.22
C LEU A 128 10.45 8.25 9.97
N LYS A 129 11.73 7.95 9.67
CA LYS A 129 12.50 6.93 10.40
C LYS A 129 12.60 7.26 11.89
N GLU A 130 12.96 8.50 12.27
CA GLU A 130 13.06 8.94 13.65
C GLU A 130 11.71 8.86 14.37
N ARG A 131 10.63 9.25 13.71
CA ARG A 131 9.27 9.11 14.25
C ARG A 131 8.88 7.64 14.42
N TRP A 132 9.24 6.77 13.48
CA TRP A 132 9.00 5.34 13.61
C TRP A 132 9.77 4.72 14.77
N GLU A 133 11.04 5.04 14.95
CA GLU A 133 11.85 4.58 16.08
C GLU A 133 11.23 5.00 17.42
N THR A 134 10.60 6.16 17.46
CA THR A 134 9.95 6.70 18.67
C THR A 134 8.58 6.07 18.93
N PHE A 135 7.72 6.00 17.93
CA PHE A 135 6.31 5.66 18.12
C PHE A 135 5.93 4.28 17.59
N GLY A 136 6.64 3.74 16.60
CA GLY A 136 6.29 2.50 15.92
C GLY A 136 6.05 1.31 16.86
N PRO A 137 6.96 0.99 17.80
CA PRO A 137 6.74 -0.10 18.74
C PRO A 137 5.49 0.08 19.61
N GLY A 138 5.20 1.32 20.02
CA GLY A 138 3.98 1.66 20.76
C GLY A 138 2.71 1.47 19.93
N LEU A 139 2.73 1.94 18.68
CA LEU A 139 1.62 1.76 17.74
C LEU A 139 1.30 0.28 17.51
N LEU A 140 2.29 -0.52 17.17
CA LEU A 140 2.10 -1.96 16.94
C LEU A 140 1.59 -2.69 18.20
N ASN A 141 2.08 -2.30 19.38
CA ASN A 141 1.59 -2.86 20.65
C ASN A 141 0.11 -2.53 20.87
N GLN A 142 -0.31 -1.28 20.62
CA GLN A 142 -1.72 -0.89 20.77
C GLN A 142 -2.61 -1.57 19.72
N VAL A 143 -2.17 -1.70 18.47
CA VAL A 143 -2.91 -2.46 17.45
C VAL A 143 -3.06 -3.94 17.86
N GLY A 144 -1.96 -4.56 18.31
CA GLY A 144 -2.00 -5.95 18.79
C GLY A 144 -3.00 -6.16 19.91
N LYS A 145 -3.07 -5.26 20.89
CA LYS A 145 -4.06 -5.30 21.98
C LYS A 145 -5.49 -5.18 21.49
N GLN A 146 -5.76 -4.36 20.48
CA GLN A 146 -7.11 -4.20 19.91
C GLN A 146 -7.59 -5.46 19.19
N ILE A 147 -6.70 -6.20 18.53
CA ILE A 147 -7.02 -7.43 17.80
C ILE A 147 -7.10 -8.64 18.76
N TRP A 148 -6.06 -8.81 19.58
CA TRP A 148 -5.80 -10.02 20.37
C TRP A 148 -6.06 -9.86 21.84
N ARG A 149 -6.42 -8.66 22.31
CA ARG A 149 -6.51 -8.28 23.72
C ARG A 149 -5.14 -8.48 24.41
N ASP A 150 -5.00 -9.49 25.27
CA ASP A 150 -3.78 -9.69 26.07
C ASP A 150 -2.80 -10.73 25.50
N ASN A 151 -3.20 -11.47 24.47
CA ASN A 151 -2.42 -12.60 23.93
C ASN A 151 -2.26 -12.56 22.40
N PRO A 152 -1.49 -11.63 21.84
CA PRO A 152 -1.10 -11.72 20.43
C PRO A 152 -0.26 -12.98 20.20
N PRO A 153 -0.41 -13.69 19.05
CA PRO A 153 0.50 -14.76 18.68
C PRO A 153 1.96 -14.29 18.68
N ASP A 154 2.90 -15.16 19.10
CA ASP A 154 4.32 -14.80 19.21
C ASP A 154 4.93 -14.29 17.90
N GLU A 155 4.44 -14.78 16.76
CA GLU A 155 4.91 -14.43 15.42
C GLU A 155 3.95 -13.51 14.66
N TRP A 156 3.02 -12.84 15.35
CA TRP A 156 2.06 -11.91 14.75
C TRP A 156 2.75 -10.79 13.96
N TRP A 157 3.82 -10.21 14.52
CA TRP A 157 4.57 -9.16 13.85
C TRP A 157 5.78 -9.70 13.11
N MET A 158 5.96 -9.29 11.86
CA MET A 158 7.19 -9.55 11.12
C MET A 158 8.40 -9.00 11.85
N LYS A 159 9.44 -9.80 12.02
CA LYS A 159 10.68 -9.39 12.73
C LYS A 159 11.48 -8.36 11.94
N HIS A 160 11.52 -8.51 10.62
CA HIS A 160 12.25 -7.64 9.71
C HIS A 160 11.36 -7.24 8.53
N VAL A 161 11.35 -5.97 8.20
CA VAL A 161 10.63 -5.38 7.08
C VAL A 161 11.57 -4.47 6.31
N THR A 162 11.58 -4.55 4.99
CA THR A 162 12.28 -3.58 4.16
C THR A 162 11.27 -2.53 3.66
N ALA A 163 11.54 -1.26 3.94
CA ALA A 163 10.74 -0.12 3.48
C ALA A 163 11.44 0.58 2.32
N ALA A 164 10.94 0.38 1.11
CA ALA A 164 11.41 1.06 -0.09
C ALA A 164 10.85 2.49 -0.15
N MET A 165 11.75 3.48 -0.07
CA MET A 165 11.39 4.89 -0.13
C MET A 165 11.34 5.34 -1.58
N VAL A 166 10.20 5.92 -2.00
CA VAL A 166 10.00 6.40 -3.37
C VAL A 166 9.78 7.91 -3.42
N GLN A 167 10.00 8.50 -4.62
CA GLN A 167 9.74 9.92 -4.86
C GLN A 167 8.25 10.22 -4.69
N PRO A 168 7.88 11.24 -3.90
CA PRO A 168 6.50 11.68 -3.78
C PRO A 168 5.94 12.18 -5.12
N MET A 169 4.90 11.53 -5.60
CA MET A 169 4.22 11.86 -6.86
C MET A 169 2.81 12.38 -6.64
N ARG A 170 2.10 11.90 -5.63
CA ARG A 170 0.74 12.35 -5.29
C ARG A 170 0.53 12.66 -3.80
N GLY A 171 1.45 12.25 -2.94
CA GLY A 171 1.40 12.45 -1.49
C GLY A 171 0.54 11.39 -0.79
N GLY A 172 1.11 10.71 0.20
CA GLY A 172 0.39 9.72 0.99
C GLY A 172 0.28 8.32 0.37
N ASP A 173 0.94 8.04 -0.73
CA ASP A 173 0.89 6.73 -1.39
C ASP A 173 1.85 5.71 -0.77
N GLY A 174 1.47 4.44 -0.86
CA GLY A 174 2.27 3.33 -0.36
C GLY A 174 1.59 2.00 -0.64
N GLY A 175 2.34 0.92 -0.47
CA GLY A 175 1.84 -0.44 -0.62
C GLY A 175 2.76 -1.45 0.06
N CYS A 176 2.32 -2.69 0.17
CA CYS A 176 3.09 -3.72 0.84
C CYS A 176 2.88 -5.10 0.19
N ASP A 177 3.84 -5.99 0.45
CA ASP A 177 3.76 -7.41 0.12
C ASP A 177 4.21 -8.23 1.33
N ALA A 178 3.27 -8.93 1.93
CA ALA A 178 3.53 -9.78 3.09
C ALA A 178 4.44 -10.96 2.75
N ALA A 179 4.38 -11.50 1.53
CA ALA A 179 5.17 -12.65 1.13
C ALA A 179 6.67 -12.35 1.09
N SER A 180 7.05 -11.15 0.69
CA SER A 180 8.44 -10.69 0.66
C SER A 180 8.87 -9.89 1.90
N SER A 181 7.96 -9.62 2.84
CA SER A 181 8.18 -8.73 3.98
C SER A 181 8.68 -7.35 3.56
N ARG A 182 8.13 -6.81 2.46
CA ARG A 182 8.49 -5.52 1.91
C ARG A 182 7.30 -4.57 1.87
N LEU A 183 7.57 -3.30 2.10
CA LEU A 183 6.64 -2.22 1.85
C LEU A 183 7.33 -1.11 1.08
N TRP A 184 6.53 -0.28 0.42
CA TRP A 184 7.03 0.96 -0.18
C TRP A 184 6.13 2.13 0.22
N LEU A 185 6.70 3.32 0.26
CA LEU A 185 5.97 4.54 0.56
C LEU A 185 6.67 5.77 -0.01
N GLU A 186 5.89 6.78 -0.31
CA GLU A 186 6.40 8.08 -0.73
C GLU A 186 7.16 8.76 0.41
N ALA A 187 8.39 9.22 0.12
CA ALA A 187 9.27 9.89 1.08
C ALA A 187 8.88 11.37 1.24
N VAL A 188 7.78 11.63 1.94
CA VAL A 188 7.34 13.00 2.26
C VAL A 188 8.11 13.54 3.48
N LEU A 189 8.47 14.84 3.45
CA LEU A 189 9.24 15.47 4.53
C LEU A 189 8.40 15.83 5.76
N THR A 190 7.12 16.12 5.53
CA THR A 190 6.17 16.56 6.55
C THR A 190 4.88 15.80 6.39
N ASP A 191 4.08 15.73 7.44
CA ASP A 191 2.74 15.17 7.35
C ASP A 191 1.95 15.90 6.26
N VAL A 192 1.38 15.17 5.32
CA VAL A 192 0.55 15.72 4.24
C VAL A 192 -0.75 16.25 4.83
N GLU A 193 -1.32 15.51 5.78
CA GLU A 193 -2.48 15.90 6.55
C GLU A 193 -2.12 15.90 8.04
N PRO A 194 -2.17 17.06 8.72
CA PRO A 194 -1.78 17.15 10.13
C PRO A 194 -2.59 16.24 11.08
N GLY A 195 -3.84 15.92 10.72
CA GLY A 195 -4.71 15.01 11.46
C GLY A 195 -4.34 13.53 11.30
N VAL A 196 -3.53 13.20 10.28
CA VAL A 196 -3.13 11.82 9.92
C VAL A 196 -1.61 11.77 9.73
N PRO A 197 -0.83 11.73 10.81
CA PRO A 197 0.63 11.69 10.73
C PRO A 197 1.18 10.52 9.92
N GLU A 198 2.23 10.76 9.12
CA GLU A 198 2.84 9.79 8.21
C GLU A 198 3.34 8.49 8.89
N VAL A 199 3.71 8.56 10.16
CA VAL A 199 4.09 7.37 10.93
C VAL A 199 2.95 6.36 11.06
N LEU A 200 1.69 6.82 11.00
CA LEU A 200 0.52 5.94 11.01
C LEU A 200 0.38 5.18 9.71
N ARG A 201 0.76 5.77 8.57
CA ARG A 201 0.80 5.05 7.29
C ARG A 201 1.79 3.89 7.33
N VAL A 202 2.96 4.09 7.92
CA VAL A 202 3.92 2.99 8.14
C VAL A 202 3.31 1.91 9.02
N ALA A 203 2.68 2.29 10.14
CA ALA A 203 2.01 1.33 11.02
C ALA A 203 0.87 0.59 10.33
N TRP A 204 0.10 1.28 9.45
CA TRP A 204 -0.95 0.67 8.65
C TRP A 204 -0.39 -0.38 7.69
N LEU A 205 0.67 -0.08 6.92
CA LEU A 205 1.28 -1.02 5.99
C LEU A 205 1.86 -2.25 6.72
N VAL A 206 2.54 -2.05 7.86
CA VAL A 206 3.04 -3.16 8.69
C VAL A 206 1.90 -4.00 9.27
N THR A 207 0.80 -3.37 9.69
CA THR A 207 -0.40 -4.06 10.18
C THR A 207 -1.07 -4.87 9.07
N SER A 208 -1.20 -4.30 7.88
CA SER A 208 -1.75 -4.99 6.71
C SER A 208 -0.95 -6.24 6.36
N MET A 209 0.39 -6.13 6.34
CA MET A 209 1.25 -7.30 6.12
C MET A 209 1.07 -8.38 7.20
N ALA A 210 0.96 -7.99 8.47
CA ALA A 210 0.75 -8.95 9.56
C ALA A 210 -0.60 -9.69 9.42
N ILE A 211 -1.66 -8.95 9.04
CA ILE A 211 -2.98 -9.52 8.77
C ILE A 211 -2.91 -10.51 7.60
N ASP A 212 -2.30 -10.12 6.48
CA ASP A 212 -2.19 -10.96 5.29
C ASP A 212 -1.36 -12.23 5.55
N SER A 213 -0.24 -12.10 6.26
CA SER A 213 0.58 -13.25 6.64
C SER A 213 -0.20 -14.24 7.50
N TYR A 214 -0.87 -13.74 8.53
CA TYR A 214 -1.68 -14.57 9.41
C TYR A 214 -2.86 -15.24 8.70
N ALA A 215 -3.54 -14.53 7.80
CA ALA A 215 -4.63 -15.07 7.01
C ALA A 215 -4.17 -16.22 6.10
N ARG A 216 -2.99 -16.08 5.48
CA ARG A 216 -2.39 -17.14 4.64
C ARG A 216 -1.98 -18.39 5.45
N GLU A 217 -1.42 -18.20 6.64
CA GLU A 217 -0.93 -19.30 7.47
C GLU A 217 -2.05 -20.10 8.12
N THR A 218 -3.15 -19.44 8.51
CA THR A 218 -4.22 -20.10 9.26
C THR A 218 -5.21 -20.86 8.38
N SER A 219 -5.13 -20.75 7.05
CA SER A 219 -5.95 -21.50 6.04
C SER A 219 -7.44 -21.58 6.35
N ASN A 220 -7.96 -20.65 7.15
CA ASN A 220 -9.35 -20.65 7.56
C ASN A 220 -10.13 -19.80 6.55
N ASP A 221 -10.80 -20.44 5.59
CA ASP A 221 -11.57 -19.81 4.51
C ASP A 221 -12.46 -18.65 5.00
N LEU A 222 -12.97 -18.72 6.22
CA LEU A 222 -13.80 -17.68 6.82
C LEU A 222 -13.01 -16.43 7.19
N SER A 223 -11.73 -16.53 7.57
CA SER A 223 -10.91 -15.36 7.92
C SER A 223 -10.44 -14.60 6.67
N LEU A 224 -10.23 -15.30 5.55
CA LEU A 224 -9.87 -14.70 4.26
C LEU A 224 -11.04 -13.94 3.62
N MET A 225 -12.27 -14.27 3.96
CA MET A 225 -13.48 -13.63 3.42
C MET A 225 -13.89 -12.36 4.17
N LEU A 226 -13.35 -12.13 5.38
CA LEU A 226 -13.70 -10.96 6.19
C LEU A 226 -12.87 -9.74 5.76
N PRO A 227 -13.40 -8.50 5.86
CA PRO A 227 -12.74 -7.28 5.40
C PRO A 227 -11.64 -6.79 6.37
N TRP A 228 -10.67 -7.66 6.68
CA TRP A 228 -9.57 -7.35 7.60
C TRP A 228 -8.70 -6.18 7.14
N SER A 229 -8.48 -6.06 5.83
CA SER A 229 -7.70 -4.96 5.27
C SER A 229 -8.31 -3.60 5.58
N LEU A 230 -9.64 -3.48 5.49
CA LEU A 230 -10.36 -2.23 5.77
C LEU A 230 -10.26 -1.82 7.24
N VAL A 231 -10.31 -2.78 8.16
CA VAL A 231 -10.27 -2.49 9.60
C VAL A 231 -8.87 -2.12 10.10
N SER A 232 -7.82 -2.43 9.34
CA SER A 232 -6.45 -2.03 9.69
C SER A 232 -6.31 -0.51 9.84
N VAL A 233 -7.04 0.28 9.05
CA VAL A 233 -7.03 1.75 9.10
C VAL A 233 -7.53 2.29 10.45
N PRO A 234 -8.76 2.04 10.89
CA PRO A 234 -9.24 2.54 12.18
C PRO A 234 -8.48 1.94 13.38
N LEU A 235 -7.96 0.72 13.29
CA LEU A 235 -7.10 0.15 14.34
C LEU A 235 -5.84 0.98 14.55
N VAL A 236 -5.16 1.36 13.47
CA VAL A 236 -3.94 2.16 13.52
C VAL A 236 -4.22 3.59 13.97
N LEU A 237 -5.29 4.20 13.47
CA LEU A 237 -5.70 5.55 13.91
C LEU A 237 -6.05 5.57 15.40
N ASN A 238 -6.75 4.55 15.90
CA ASN A 238 -7.06 4.45 17.32
C ASN A 238 -5.79 4.22 18.16
N ALA A 239 -4.85 3.39 17.69
CA ALA A 239 -3.53 3.28 18.32
C ALA A 239 -2.78 4.61 18.35
N GLY A 240 -2.88 5.40 17.27
CA GLY A 240 -2.34 6.76 17.20
C GLY A 240 -3.00 7.71 18.21
N ARG A 241 -4.30 7.59 18.44
CA ARG A 241 -5.02 8.38 19.46
C ARG A 241 -4.57 8.03 20.87
N GLU A 242 -4.38 6.75 21.19
CA GLU A 242 -3.84 6.30 22.47
C GLU A 242 -2.40 6.81 22.76
N LEU A 243 -1.66 7.15 21.70
CA LEU A 243 -0.32 7.74 21.79
C LEU A 243 -0.30 9.27 21.57
N GLU A 244 -1.46 9.92 21.59
CA GLU A 244 -1.64 11.37 21.40
C GLU A 244 -1.15 11.90 20.02
N LEU A 245 -0.99 11.00 19.04
CA LEU A 245 -0.63 11.36 17.66
C LEU A 245 -1.84 11.81 16.85
N VAL A 246 -3.01 11.27 17.14
CA VAL A 246 -4.31 11.66 16.53
C VAL A 246 -5.12 12.40 17.58
N ARG A 247 -5.63 13.57 17.21
CA ARG A 247 -6.42 14.43 18.10
C ARG A 247 -7.86 14.50 17.61
N GLY A 248 -8.79 14.78 18.53
CA GLY A 248 -10.22 14.94 18.24
C GLY A 248 -11.05 13.79 18.80
N GLU A 249 -12.37 14.01 18.84
CA GLU A 249 -13.33 13.03 19.38
C GLU A 249 -13.56 11.87 18.38
N GLN A 250 -13.59 12.17 17.09
CA GLN A 250 -13.75 11.20 16.03
C GLN A 250 -12.41 10.87 15.38
N LEU A 251 -12.24 9.61 14.97
CA LEU A 251 -11.07 9.19 14.19
C LEU A 251 -11.22 9.66 12.74
N PRO A 252 -10.17 10.20 12.12
CA PRO A 252 -10.19 10.66 10.73
C PRO A 252 -10.06 9.47 9.74
N VAL A 253 -11.02 8.51 9.80
CA VAL A 253 -10.94 7.26 9.02
C VAL A 253 -11.09 7.55 7.54
N SER A 254 -12.10 8.32 7.14
CA SER A 254 -12.34 8.66 5.73
C SER A 254 -11.19 9.48 5.15
N GLU A 255 -10.65 10.43 5.92
CA GLU A 255 -9.51 11.25 5.53
C GLU A 255 -8.24 10.39 5.35
N ALA A 256 -7.99 9.45 6.26
CA ALA A 256 -6.85 8.55 6.17
C ALA A 256 -6.95 7.60 4.97
N MET A 257 -8.12 7.01 4.72
CA MET A 257 -8.33 6.14 3.57
C MET A 257 -8.16 6.89 2.25
N GLN A 258 -8.68 8.10 2.14
CA GLN A 258 -8.50 8.95 0.96
C GLN A 258 -7.02 9.35 0.77
N LEU A 259 -6.33 9.76 1.85
CA LEU A 259 -4.92 10.13 1.82
C LEU A 259 -4.02 8.96 1.41
N TRP A 260 -4.31 7.75 1.92
CA TRP A 260 -3.55 6.54 1.62
C TRP A 260 -4.00 5.85 0.33
N HIS A 261 -4.95 6.45 -0.39
CA HIS A 261 -5.52 5.93 -1.64
C HIS A 261 -6.08 4.49 -1.49
N PHE A 262 -6.71 4.23 -0.37
CA PHE A 262 -7.22 2.92 0.01
C PHE A 262 -8.76 2.89 0.03
N GLY A 263 -9.34 2.09 -0.85
CA GLY A 263 -10.79 2.07 -1.06
C GLY A 263 -11.32 3.35 -1.74
N ASP A 264 -12.60 3.35 -2.00
CA ASP A 264 -13.31 4.53 -2.50
C ASP A 264 -13.99 5.32 -1.36
N ALA A 265 -14.64 6.43 -1.69
CA ALA A 265 -15.28 7.30 -0.71
C ALA A 265 -16.46 6.62 0.00
N GLU A 266 -17.19 5.73 -0.67
CA GLU A 266 -18.34 5.00 -0.10
C GLU A 266 -17.86 3.95 0.92
N ILE A 267 -16.83 3.21 0.57
CA ILE A 267 -16.17 2.26 1.47
C ILE A 267 -15.60 2.99 2.69
N ALA A 268 -14.91 4.11 2.49
CA ALA A 268 -14.30 4.90 3.56
C ALA A 268 -15.35 5.40 4.56
N GLU A 269 -16.48 5.91 4.07
CA GLU A 269 -17.58 6.37 4.92
C GLU A 269 -18.21 5.18 5.67
N THR A 270 -18.44 4.05 5.01
CA THR A 270 -18.98 2.84 5.63
C THR A 270 -18.08 2.34 6.78
N VAL A 271 -16.76 2.30 6.57
CA VAL A 271 -15.79 1.90 7.61
C VAL A 271 -15.80 2.90 8.78
N SER A 272 -15.87 4.19 8.49
CA SER A 272 -15.93 5.25 9.50
C SER A 272 -17.19 5.12 10.39
N GLN A 273 -18.35 4.97 9.77
CA GLN A 273 -19.64 4.77 10.48
C GLN A 273 -19.63 3.48 11.30
N TRP A 274 -19.17 2.38 10.69
CA TRP A 274 -19.06 1.11 11.39
C TRP A 274 -18.18 1.23 12.63
N TRP A 275 -16.99 1.85 12.50
CA TRP A 275 -16.07 2.00 13.64
C TRP A 275 -16.68 2.83 14.77
N THR A 276 -17.35 3.91 14.47
CA THR A 276 -18.03 4.77 15.46
C THR A 276 -19.06 3.98 16.25
N ASN A 277 -19.82 3.10 15.59
CA ASN A 277 -20.84 2.26 16.21
C ASN A 277 -20.24 1.10 17.04
N GLN A 278 -18.94 0.81 16.91
CA GLN A 278 -18.26 -0.30 17.59
C GLN A 278 -17.43 0.14 18.81
N THR A 279 -17.39 1.42 19.14
CA THR A 279 -16.52 1.96 20.20
C THR A 279 -16.69 1.28 21.55
N ASP A 280 -17.92 0.91 21.92
CA ASP A 280 -18.24 0.24 23.19
C ASP A 280 -18.43 -1.28 23.06
N SER A 281 -18.14 -1.86 21.89
CA SER A 281 -18.38 -3.27 21.64
C SER A 281 -17.36 -4.17 22.34
N THR A 282 -17.83 -5.10 23.16
CA THR A 282 -17.03 -6.17 23.77
C THR A 282 -16.92 -7.42 22.89
N ALA A 283 -17.55 -7.44 21.73
CA ALA A 283 -17.53 -8.57 20.80
C ALA A 283 -16.11 -8.82 20.25
N PRO A 284 -15.71 -10.07 20.00
CA PRO A 284 -14.43 -10.38 19.38
C PRO A 284 -14.37 -9.83 17.94
N MET A 285 -13.18 -9.46 17.49
CA MET A 285 -12.96 -8.81 16.19
C MET A 285 -13.62 -9.54 15.00
N PRO A 286 -13.55 -10.89 14.88
CA PRO A 286 -14.22 -11.58 13.78
C PRO A 286 -15.75 -11.39 13.73
N ALA A 287 -16.39 -11.28 14.89
CA ALA A 287 -17.85 -11.03 14.95
C ALA A 287 -18.18 -9.59 14.53
N ARG A 288 -17.33 -8.64 14.90
CA ARG A 288 -17.44 -7.23 14.46
C ARG A 288 -17.23 -7.07 12.97
N LEU A 289 -16.27 -7.83 12.39
CA LEU A 289 -15.97 -7.80 10.96
C LEU A 289 -17.12 -8.35 10.10
N LYS A 290 -17.88 -9.34 10.60
CA LYS A 290 -19.09 -9.81 9.92
C LYS A 290 -20.13 -8.69 9.76
N GLN A 291 -20.28 -7.84 10.79
CA GLN A 291 -21.17 -6.69 10.71
C GLN A 291 -20.66 -5.66 9.67
N LEU A 292 -19.36 -5.46 9.60
CA LEU A 292 -18.78 -4.59 8.55
C LEU A 292 -19.05 -5.18 7.15
N ASP A 293 -18.83 -6.47 6.96
CA ASP A 293 -19.07 -7.15 5.69
C ASP A 293 -20.53 -7.03 5.22
N GLU A 294 -21.48 -7.10 6.13
CA GLU A 294 -22.91 -6.89 5.86
C GLU A 294 -23.25 -5.43 5.47
N MET A 295 -22.45 -4.45 5.90
CA MET A 295 -22.62 -3.03 5.57
C MET A 295 -21.98 -2.63 4.26
N LEU A 296 -20.98 -3.38 3.80
CA LEU A 296 -20.27 -3.09 2.55
C LEU A 296 -21.16 -3.35 1.33
N PRO A 297 -20.99 -2.59 0.24
CA PRO A 297 -21.68 -2.89 -0.99
C PRO A 297 -21.35 -4.31 -1.45
N PRO A 298 -22.32 -5.01 -2.08
CA PRO A 298 -22.11 -6.37 -2.52
C PRO A 298 -20.88 -6.43 -3.43
N ARG A 299 -19.90 -7.27 -3.08
CA ARG A 299 -18.71 -7.47 -3.90
C ARG A 299 -19.16 -7.88 -5.29
N VAL A 300 -18.78 -7.14 -6.29
CA VAL A 300 -18.95 -7.58 -7.68
C VAL A 300 -18.15 -8.86 -7.81
N SER A 301 -18.84 -9.99 -8.00
CA SER A 301 -18.22 -11.31 -8.09
C SER A 301 -17.19 -11.30 -9.22
N GLY A 302 -15.92 -11.22 -8.88
CA GLY A 302 -14.79 -11.10 -9.80
C GLY A 302 -13.62 -10.30 -9.28
N LEU A 303 -13.81 -9.51 -8.22
CA LEU A 303 -12.71 -8.81 -7.54
C LEU A 303 -12.21 -9.71 -6.40
N SER A 304 -11.02 -10.25 -6.55
CA SER A 304 -10.33 -10.97 -5.47
C SER A 304 -9.94 -10.00 -4.36
N ALA A 305 -9.65 -10.52 -3.16
CA ALA A 305 -9.16 -9.70 -2.03
C ALA A 305 -7.85 -8.94 -2.36
N GLU A 306 -7.22 -9.24 -3.50
CA GLU A 306 -6.03 -8.57 -4.05
C GLU A 306 -6.35 -7.24 -4.75
N ASP A 307 -7.63 -6.98 -5.08
CA ASP A 307 -8.05 -5.74 -5.76
C ASP A 307 -8.29 -4.55 -4.82
N ALA A 308 -8.12 -4.75 -3.52
CA ALA A 308 -8.35 -3.72 -2.48
C ALA A 308 -7.06 -3.11 -1.92
N ILE A 309 -5.89 -3.36 -2.55
CA ILE A 309 -4.60 -2.78 -2.12
C ILE A 309 -4.05 -1.88 -3.21
#